data_fa7a8e3e56d7af86b5feb1425abfc715
#
_entry.id   fa7a8e3e56d7af86b5feb1425abfc715
#
_cell.length_a   1.000
_cell.length_b   1.000
_cell.length_c   1.000
_cell.angle_alpha   90.00
_cell.angle_beta   90.00
_cell.angle_gamma   90.00
#
_symmetry.space_group_name_H-M   'P 1'
#
loop_
_entity.id
_entity.type
_entity.pdbx_description
1 polymer ?
#
loop_
_entity_poly.entity_id
_entity_poly.type
_entity_poly.pdbx_seq_one_letter_code
_entity_poly.pdbx_strand_id
1 'polypeptide(L)'
;MKWITGAFLALLTLPAFKKERDESAFVRENLEYANRQLSLMLRDAKGDDNFPRTTNAEGKMVGTYMYDWTPGFFPGSLWYTYEFTGDTAMRTAATSWTEKLEPLKDFTEHHDLGFMMYCSFGNAFRLTANEAYKKHLVQAARSLSTRFDARTGCIKSWNNFRSWHDSNAVYNFPVIIDNMMNLELLFFATRVTGDSSFYRTAITHANTTLANHFRKDYSSYHVICYDPVTGKVQAKETAQGYADNSTWARGQAWAIYGYTMTYRETKDPRYLKAAQGMANWYLKQKSLPADKVPYWDFNIHQKGFKPGVRSYACSTNIDLRDASAAAITASALFELSTYSGEKGKTYKDAAVKMLHSLASPAYRAEPGENGNFMIKHCVGSIPHQTEIDVPLVYADYYFLEALHRYDQLLRNGQLSLK
;
A
#
# COMPACT_ATOMS: atom_id res chain seq x y z
N MET A 1 18.68 61.71 -10.82
CA MET A 1 18.45 60.77 -9.70
C MET A 1 17.73 59.56 -10.24
N LYS A 2 18.45 58.55 -10.61
CA LYS A 2 18.01 57.20 -11.00
C LYS A 2 18.96 56.23 -10.34
N TRP A 3 18.51 55.01 -10.08
CA TRP A 3 19.18 53.85 -9.51
C TRP A 3 18.91 53.67 -8.01
N ILE A 4 18.00 52.72 -7.71
CA ILE A 4 18.08 51.59 -6.77
C ILE A 4 16.76 50.82 -6.86
N THR A 5 16.65 49.84 -7.74
CA THR A 5 15.68 48.75 -7.70
C THR A 5 16.27 47.56 -8.45
N GLY A 6 16.96 46.67 -7.78
CA GLY A 6 17.57 45.52 -8.48
C GLY A 6 18.31 44.52 -7.60
N ALA A 7 18.11 44.51 -6.28
CA ALA A 7 18.93 43.60 -5.43
C ALA A 7 18.13 42.66 -4.47
N PHE A 8 16.78 42.65 -4.52
CA PHE A 8 16.02 41.86 -3.52
C PHE A 8 15.46 40.51 -4.01
N LEU A 9 15.57 40.17 -5.29
CA LEU A 9 15.01 38.91 -5.82
C LEU A 9 15.97 37.70 -5.78
N ALA A 10 17.29 37.93 -5.69
CA ALA A 10 18.29 36.87 -5.81
C ALA A 10 18.60 36.08 -4.52
N LEU A 11 18.28 36.63 -3.35
CA LEU A 11 18.64 36.02 -2.06
C LEU A 11 17.64 34.98 -1.53
N LEU A 12 16.39 34.94 -2.00
CA LEU A 12 15.37 33.99 -1.58
C LEU A 12 15.34 32.69 -2.43
N THR A 13 15.95 32.70 -3.60
CA THR A 13 15.96 31.56 -4.52
C THR A 13 17.08 30.56 -4.23
N LEU A 14 18.22 30.96 -3.74
CA LEU A 14 19.38 30.12 -3.47
C LEU A 14 19.12 28.97 -2.45
N PRO A 15 18.48 29.19 -1.29
CA PRO A 15 18.19 28.12 -0.34
C PRO A 15 17.12 27.12 -0.86
N ALA A 16 16.16 27.58 -1.66
CA ALA A 16 15.13 26.71 -2.25
C ALA A 16 15.75 25.77 -3.30
N PHE A 17 16.57 26.30 -4.20
CA PHE A 17 17.30 25.50 -5.21
C PHE A 17 18.27 24.51 -4.56
N LYS A 18 18.95 24.88 -3.48
CA LYS A 18 19.85 23.99 -2.74
C LYS A 18 19.06 22.84 -2.12
N LYS A 19 17.94 23.16 -1.45
CA LYS A 19 17.06 22.14 -0.82
C LYS A 19 16.50 21.17 -1.85
N GLU A 20 16.03 21.65 -3.00
CA GLU A 20 15.48 20.81 -4.08
C GLU A 20 16.55 19.90 -4.70
N ARG A 21 17.78 20.40 -4.86
CA ARG A 21 18.91 19.62 -5.34
C ARG A 21 19.33 18.53 -4.33
N ASP A 22 19.25 18.81 -3.02
CA ASP A 22 19.53 17.86 -1.96
C ASP A 22 18.45 16.75 -1.91
N GLU A 23 17.17 17.08 -2.12
CA GLU A 23 16.08 16.09 -2.18
C GLU A 23 16.17 15.21 -3.44
N SER A 24 16.53 15.78 -4.58
CA SER A 24 16.76 14.98 -5.81
C SER A 24 17.95 14.02 -5.66
N ALA A 25 19.00 14.42 -4.96
CA ALA A 25 20.13 13.54 -4.63
C ALA A 25 19.68 12.42 -3.68
N PHE A 26 18.90 12.74 -2.64
CA PHE A 26 18.33 11.78 -1.71
C PHE A 26 17.51 10.70 -2.43
N VAL A 27 16.60 11.11 -3.33
CA VAL A 27 15.78 10.15 -4.10
C VAL A 27 16.67 9.25 -4.94
N ARG A 28 17.60 9.82 -5.69
CA ARG A 28 18.52 9.05 -6.55
C ARG A 28 19.34 8.04 -5.76
N GLU A 29 19.96 8.43 -4.65
CA GLU A 29 20.75 7.54 -3.81
C GLU A 29 19.93 6.34 -3.30
N ASN A 30 18.67 6.57 -2.93
CA ASN A 30 17.79 5.50 -2.45
C ASN A 30 17.29 4.59 -3.57
N LEU A 31 17.08 5.10 -4.79
CA LEU A 31 16.76 4.28 -5.96
C LEU A 31 17.99 3.46 -6.44
N GLU A 32 19.19 4.02 -6.37
CA GLU A 32 20.44 3.28 -6.62
C GLU A 32 20.69 2.19 -5.57
N TYR A 33 20.41 2.50 -4.29
CA TYR A 33 20.45 1.51 -3.23
C TYR A 33 19.45 0.37 -3.48
N ALA A 34 18.23 0.70 -3.86
CA ALA A 34 17.20 -0.28 -4.17
C ALA A 34 17.61 -1.19 -5.34
N ASN A 35 18.21 -0.64 -6.39
CA ASN A 35 18.74 -1.42 -7.50
C ASN A 35 19.79 -2.45 -7.04
N ARG A 36 20.68 -2.06 -6.12
CA ARG A 36 21.66 -2.99 -5.54
C ARG A 36 21.00 -4.10 -4.76
N GLN A 37 20.07 -3.78 -3.85
CA GLN A 37 19.35 -4.78 -3.03
C GLN A 37 18.54 -5.75 -3.89
N LEU A 38 17.78 -5.27 -4.85
CA LEU A 38 16.99 -6.13 -5.74
C LEU A 38 17.87 -6.98 -6.67
N SER A 39 19.04 -6.49 -7.08
CA SER A 39 20.02 -7.29 -7.84
C SER A 39 20.58 -8.45 -7.00
N LEU A 40 20.80 -8.22 -5.70
CA LEU A 40 21.21 -9.27 -4.77
C LEU A 40 20.04 -10.26 -4.54
N MET A 41 18.83 -9.78 -4.32
CA MET A 41 17.65 -10.60 -4.15
C MET A 41 17.36 -11.49 -5.38
N LEU A 42 17.50 -10.95 -6.59
CA LEU A 42 17.36 -11.72 -7.84
C LEU A 42 18.38 -12.85 -7.94
N ARG A 43 19.61 -12.62 -7.49
CA ARG A 43 20.65 -13.65 -7.47
C ARG A 43 20.29 -14.78 -6.50
N ASP A 44 19.80 -14.42 -5.31
CA ASP A 44 19.45 -15.37 -4.26
C ASP A 44 18.15 -16.14 -4.58
N ALA A 45 17.22 -15.52 -5.31
CA ALA A 45 15.99 -16.15 -5.81
C ALA A 45 16.16 -16.95 -7.10
N LYS A 46 17.41 -17.06 -7.64
CA LYS A 46 17.66 -17.77 -8.91
C LYS A 46 17.36 -19.24 -8.79
N GLY A 47 16.44 -19.73 -9.64
CA GLY A 47 16.03 -21.15 -9.67
C GLY A 47 14.94 -21.49 -8.64
N ASP A 48 14.45 -20.51 -7.88
CA ASP A 48 13.28 -20.68 -7.01
C ASP A 48 12.00 -20.29 -7.78
N ASP A 49 10.93 -21.05 -7.53
CA ASP A 49 9.60 -20.72 -8.05
C ASP A 49 8.77 -19.91 -7.03
N ASN A 50 9.26 -19.79 -5.80
CA ASN A 50 8.65 -18.97 -4.77
C ASN A 50 9.02 -17.50 -4.91
N PHE A 51 8.05 -16.63 -4.63
CA PHE A 51 8.23 -15.18 -4.68
C PHE A 51 8.79 -14.68 -3.36
N PRO A 52 9.84 -13.83 -3.34
CA PRO A 52 10.35 -13.21 -2.12
C PRO A 52 9.23 -12.56 -1.31
N ARG A 53 9.17 -12.85 0.00
CA ARG A 53 8.11 -12.36 0.89
C ARG A 53 8.65 -11.66 2.14
N THR A 54 9.54 -12.33 2.88
CA THR A 54 10.04 -11.90 4.18
C THR A 54 11.35 -12.62 4.53
N THR A 55 11.77 -12.57 5.78
CA THR A 55 12.90 -13.38 6.30
C THR A 55 12.45 -14.32 7.42
N ASN A 56 13.22 -15.41 7.58
CA ASN A 56 13.12 -16.25 8.77
C ASN A 56 13.89 -15.65 9.96
N ALA A 57 13.92 -16.36 11.09
CA ALA A 57 14.60 -15.94 12.31
C ALA A 57 16.12 -15.73 12.14
N GLU A 58 16.75 -16.42 11.17
CA GLU A 58 18.16 -16.29 10.82
C GLU A 58 18.44 -15.14 9.85
N GLY A 59 17.43 -14.33 9.50
CA GLY A 59 17.54 -13.21 8.57
C GLY A 59 17.67 -13.61 7.09
N LYS A 60 17.43 -14.89 6.75
CA LYS A 60 17.45 -15.37 5.37
C LYS A 60 16.11 -15.15 4.69
N MET A 61 16.15 -14.77 3.41
CA MET A 61 14.97 -14.62 2.57
C MET A 61 14.11 -15.88 2.58
N VAL A 62 12.80 -15.69 2.77
CA VAL A 62 11.76 -16.71 2.66
C VAL A 62 10.79 -16.29 1.57
N GLY A 63 10.51 -17.22 0.66
CA GLY A 63 9.55 -17.03 -0.42
C GLY A 63 8.16 -17.54 -0.06
N THR A 64 7.19 -17.20 -0.92
CA THR A 64 5.83 -17.70 -0.87
C THR A 64 5.36 -18.17 -2.25
N TYR A 65 4.34 -19.02 -2.27
CA TYR A 65 3.76 -19.54 -3.52
C TYR A 65 2.91 -18.47 -4.22
N MET A 66 2.67 -18.65 -5.53
CA MET A 66 2.03 -17.63 -6.36
C MET A 66 0.60 -17.24 -5.93
N TYR A 67 -0.14 -18.12 -5.25
CA TYR A 67 -1.52 -17.86 -4.81
C TYR A 67 -1.62 -17.14 -3.46
N ASP A 68 -0.48 -16.78 -2.84
CA ASP A 68 -0.46 -15.83 -1.74
C ASP A 68 -0.80 -14.42 -2.24
N TRP A 69 -1.18 -13.51 -1.38
CA TRP A 69 -1.56 -12.15 -1.77
C TRP A 69 -0.39 -11.23 -2.15
N THR A 70 0.85 -11.63 -1.82
CA THR A 70 2.05 -10.79 -1.95
C THR A 70 2.86 -10.94 -3.25
N PRO A 71 2.74 -11.98 -4.06
CA PRO A 71 3.65 -12.25 -5.18
C PRO A 71 3.80 -11.13 -6.21
N GLY A 72 2.78 -10.27 -6.37
CA GLY A 72 2.81 -9.16 -7.33
C GLY A 72 3.79 -8.04 -6.98
N PHE A 73 4.18 -7.90 -5.72
CA PHE A 73 5.03 -6.80 -5.26
C PHE A 73 6.49 -6.93 -5.69
N PHE A 74 7.03 -8.13 -5.71
CA PHE A 74 8.43 -8.34 -6.13
C PHE A 74 8.64 -7.96 -7.60
N PRO A 75 7.92 -8.51 -8.59
CA PRO A 75 8.03 -8.04 -9.97
C PRO A 75 7.67 -6.57 -10.12
N GLY A 76 6.72 -6.05 -9.35
CA GLY A 76 6.40 -4.61 -9.33
C GLY A 76 7.60 -3.74 -8.91
N SER A 77 8.36 -4.17 -7.90
CA SER A 77 9.60 -3.50 -7.46
C SER A 77 10.68 -3.54 -8.54
N LEU A 78 10.80 -4.66 -9.26
CA LEU A 78 11.73 -4.77 -10.40
C LEU A 78 11.32 -3.81 -11.55
N TRP A 79 10.04 -3.64 -11.83
CA TRP A 79 9.55 -2.68 -12.81
C TRP A 79 9.84 -1.23 -12.43
N TYR A 80 9.68 -0.83 -11.17
CA TYR A 80 10.08 0.50 -10.70
C TYR A 80 11.59 0.72 -10.83
N THR A 81 12.39 -0.31 -10.53
CA THR A 81 13.84 -0.22 -10.69
C THR A 81 14.25 -0.09 -12.16
N TYR A 82 13.61 -0.84 -13.05
CA TYR A 82 13.80 -0.67 -14.50
C TYR A 82 13.44 0.75 -14.96
N GLU A 83 12.31 1.27 -14.52
CA GLU A 83 11.85 2.62 -14.88
C GLU A 83 12.88 3.70 -14.49
N PHE A 84 13.56 3.53 -13.37
CA PHE A 84 14.61 4.44 -12.92
C PHE A 84 15.92 4.25 -13.67
N THR A 85 16.36 3.01 -13.83
CA THR A 85 17.72 2.70 -14.33
C THR A 85 17.80 2.60 -15.85
N GLY A 86 16.72 2.20 -16.53
CA GLY A 86 16.72 1.77 -17.92
C GLY A 86 17.47 0.44 -18.16
N ASP A 87 17.85 -0.29 -17.09
CA ASP A 87 18.64 -1.52 -17.19
C ASP A 87 17.80 -2.66 -17.82
N THR A 88 18.26 -3.14 -18.98
CA THR A 88 17.60 -4.22 -19.73
C THR A 88 17.63 -5.57 -19.01
N ALA A 89 18.65 -5.82 -18.18
CA ALA A 89 18.70 -7.03 -17.36
C ALA A 89 17.60 -7.00 -16.28
N MET A 90 17.38 -5.84 -15.64
CA MET A 90 16.30 -5.63 -14.71
C MET A 90 14.93 -5.78 -15.38
N ARG A 91 14.76 -5.23 -16.59
CA ARG A 91 13.55 -5.43 -17.40
C ARG A 91 13.28 -6.91 -17.69
N THR A 92 14.31 -7.65 -18.09
CA THR A 92 14.19 -9.09 -18.38
C THR A 92 13.76 -9.86 -17.14
N ALA A 93 14.36 -9.57 -15.98
CA ALA A 93 13.97 -10.17 -14.71
C ALA A 93 12.52 -9.81 -14.33
N ALA A 94 12.14 -8.53 -14.42
CA ALA A 94 10.79 -8.06 -14.13
C ALA A 94 9.75 -8.76 -15.02
N THR A 95 10.04 -8.92 -16.32
CA THR A 95 9.21 -9.66 -17.28
C THR A 95 9.03 -11.11 -16.83
N SER A 96 10.15 -11.82 -16.60
CA SER A 96 10.12 -13.24 -16.22
C SER A 96 9.32 -13.50 -14.94
N TRP A 97 9.52 -12.70 -13.90
CA TRP A 97 8.78 -12.82 -12.65
C TRP A 97 7.31 -12.43 -12.77
N THR A 98 6.98 -11.45 -13.62
CA THR A 98 5.59 -11.07 -13.91
C THR A 98 4.85 -12.20 -14.62
N GLU A 99 5.46 -12.81 -15.64
CA GLU A 99 4.84 -13.86 -16.46
C GLU A 99 4.54 -15.14 -15.66
N LYS A 100 5.31 -15.44 -14.62
CA LYS A 100 4.98 -16.53 -13.67
C LYS A 100 3.60 -16.36 -13.03
N LEU A 101 3.10 -15.13 -12.90
CA LEU A 101 1.79 -14.83 -12.29
C LEU A 101 0.62 -14.89 -13.28
N GLU A 102 0.85 -15.21 -14.56
CA GLU A 102 -0.21 -15.26 -15.57
C GLU A 102 -1.42 -16.13 -15.19
N PRO A 103 -1.27 -17.31 -14.53
CA PRO A 103 -2.40 -18.14 -14.12
C PRO A 103 -3.37 -17.45 -13.15
N LEU A 104 -2.90 -16.43 -12.41
CA LEU A 104 -3.71 -15.69 -11.43
C LEU A 104 -4.83 -14.86 -12.06
N LYS A 105 -4.81 -14.62 -13.38
CA LYS A 105 -5.89 -13.92 -14.07
C LYS A 105 -7.26 -14.60 -13.89
N ASP A 106 -7.27 -15.90 -13.64
CA ASP A 106 -8.48 -16.70 -13.44
C ASP A 106 -8.76 -17.04 -11.96
N PHE A 107 -7.97 -16.50 -11.03
CA PHE A 107 -8.07 -16.77 -9.60
C PHE A 107 -9.26 -16.07 -8.94
N THR A 108 -9.98 -16.77 -8.03
CA THR A 108 -11.22 -16.28 -7.43
C THR A 108 -11.34 -16.54 -5.91
N GLU A 109 -10.31 -17.10 -5.24
CA GLU A 109 -10.42 -17.55 -3.87
C GLU A 109 -10.36 -16.43 -2.81
N HIS A 110 -9.70 -15.32 -3.13
CA HIS A 110 -9.69 -14.10 -2.32
C HIS A 110 -9.64 -12.84 -3.19
N HIS A 111 -9.73 -11.66 -2.57
CA HIS A 111 -9.90 -10.39 -3.28
C HIS A 111 -8.61 -9.74 -3.79
N ASP A 112 -7.43 -10.28 -3.46
CA ASP A 112 -6.16 -9.57 -3.61
C ASP A 112 -5.61 -9.50 -5.05
N LEU A 113 -6.44 -9.76 -6.05
CA LEU A 113 -6.05 -9.71 -7.47
C LEU A 113 -5.49 -8.34 -7.89
N GLY A 114 -5.93 -7.25 -7.27
CA GLY A 114 -5.33 -5.93 -7.50
C GLY A 114 -3.88 -5.90 -7.07
N PHE A 115 -3.56 -6.38 -5.87
CA PHE A 115 -2.19 -6.49 -5.38
C PHE A 115 -1.35 -7.45 -6.24
N MET A 116 -1.90 -8.62 -6.56
CA MET A 116 -1.17 -9.67 -7.27
C MET A 116 -0.92 -9.29 -8.73
N MET A 117 -1.94 -8.78 -9.43
CA MET A 117 -1.92 -8.54 -10.88
C MET A 117 -1.61 -7.08 -11.23
N TYR A 118 -2.18 -6.11 -10.51
CA TYR A 118 -1.99 -4.72 -10.91
C TYR A 118 -0.64 -4.15 -10.51
N CYS A 119 -0.08 -4.58 -9.36
CA CYS A 119 1.29 -4.23 -8.99
C CYS A 119 2.35 -4.85 -9.93
N SER A 120 2.07 -6.01 -10.52
CA SER A 120 2.95 -6.71 -11.47
C SER A 120 2.65 -6.36 -12.93
N PHE A 121 1.63 -6.96 -13.51
CA PHE A 121 1.21 -6.74 -14.90
C PHE A 121 0.78 -5.30 -15.18
N GLY A 122 0.24 -4.58 -14.19
CA GLY A 122 -0.11 -3.17 -14.32
C GLY A 122 1.12 -2.30 -14.61
N ASN A 123 2.19 -2.46 -13.82
CA ASN A 123 3.47 -1.79 -14.09
C ASN A 123 4.11 -2.26 -15.39
N ALA A 124 4.05 -3.57 -15.68
CA ALA A 124 4.54 -4.13 -16.94
C ALA A 124 3.83 -3.51 -18.15
N PHE A 125 2.49 -3.43 -18.11
CA PHE A 125 1.71 -2.82 -19.19
C PHE A 125 2.01 -1.33 -19.35
N ARG A 126 2.06 -0.59 -18.24
CA ARG A 126 2.39 0.84 -18.25
C ARG A 126 3.73 1.15 -18.94
N LEU A 127 4.73 0.30 -18.75
CA LEU A 127 6.08 0.52 -19.25
C LEU A 127 6.35 -0.12 -20.62
N THR A 128 5.54 -1.09 -21.04
CA THR A 128 5.80 -1.84 -22.28
C THR A 128 4.69 -1.72 -23.33
N ALA A 129 3.50 -1.29 -22.94
CA ALA A 129 2.28 -1.30 -23.74
C ALA A 129 1.96 -2.70 -24.35
N ASN A 130 2.36 -3.79 -23.66
CA ASN A 130 2.12 -5.15 -24.14
C ASN A 130 0.63 -5.51 -24.05
N GLU A 131 -0.01 -5.72 -25.18
CA GLU A 131 -1.45 -6.05 -25.30
C GLU A 131 -1.83 -7.37 -24.63
N ALA A 132 -0.92 -8.34 -24.49
CA ALA A 132 -1.18 -9.56 -23.74
C ALA A 132 -1.38 -9.25 -22.25
N TYR A 133 -0.58 -8.37 -21.69
CA TYR A 133 -0.69 -7.95 -20.28
C TYR A 133 -2.02 -7.23 -20.01
N LYS A 134 -2.45 -6.39 -20.95
CA LYS A 134 -3.79 -5.77 -20.87
C LYS A 134 -4.90 -6.81 -20.81
N LYS A 135 -4.83 -7.86 -21.65
CA LYS A 135 -5.80 -8.96 -21.66
C LYS A 135 -5.82 -9.72 -20.32
N HIS A 136 -4.64 -9.99 -19.73
CA HIS A 136 -4.55 -10.65 -18.43
C HIS A 136 -5.16 -9.79 -17.33
N LEU A 137 -4.91 -8.49 -17.31
CA LEU A 137 -5.50 -7.56 -16.34
C LEU A 137 -7.03 -7.46 -16.47
N VAL A 138 -7.55 -7.42 -17.68
CA VAL A 138 -9.02 -7.41 -17.91
C VAL A 138 -9.64 -8.73 -17.44
N GLN A 139 -8.99 -9.87 -17.68
CA GLN A 139 -9.47 -11.16 -17.20
C GLN A 139 -9.42 -11.23 -15.65
N ALA A 140 -8.35 -10.75 -15.02
CA ALA A 140 -8.25 -10.66 -13.56
C ALA A 140 -9.34 -9.75 -12.96
N ALA A 141 -9.70 -8.66 -13.64
CA ALA A 141 -10.81 -7.81 -13.22
C ALA A 141 -12.17 -8.54 -13.30
N ARG A 142 -12.39 -9.40 -14.31
CA ARG A 142 -13.57 -10.28 -14.36
C ARG A 142 -13.57 -11.25 -13.19
N SER A 143 -12.45 -11.92 -12.92
CA SER A 143 -12.30 -12.86 -11.82
C SER A 143 -12.57 -12.19 -10.47
N LEU A 144 -12.00 -11.00 -10.22
CA LEU A 144 -12.29 -10.21 -9.01
C LEU A 144 -13.78 -9.85 -8.89
N SER A 145 -14.42 -9.48 -10.01
CA SER A 145 -15.83 -9.08 -10.04
C SER A 145 -16.77 -10.23 -9.65
N THR A 146 -16.37 -11.50 -9.81
CA THR A 146 -17.18 -12.65 -9.38
C THR A 146 -17.41 -12.71 -7.87
N ARG A 147 -16.55 -12.03 -7.09
CA ARG A 147 -16.67 -11.95 -5.64
C ARG A 147 -17.59 -10.83 -5.14
N PHE A 148 -18.15 -10.03 -6.05
CA PHE A 148 -19.09 -8.97 -5.72
C PHE A 148 -20.49 -9.53 -5.49
N ASP A 149 -21.14 -9.10 -4.40
CA ASP A 149 -22.55 -9.39 -4.11
C ASP A 149 -23.34 -8.08 -4.00
N ALA A 150 -24.37 -7.94 -4.81
CA ALA A 150 -25.17 -6.71 -4.87
C ALA A 150 -25.98 -6.44 -3.60
N ARG A 151 -26.30 -7.47 -2.79
CA ARG A 151 -27.05 -7.33 -1.52
C ARG A 151 -26.20 -6.68 -0.45
N THR A 152 -24.92 -7.08 -0.37
CA THR A 152 -23.95 -6.46 0.54
C THR A 152 -23.36 -5.18 -0.04
N GLY A 153 -23.41 -5.03 -1.36
CA GLY A 153 -22.75 -3.93 -2.07
C GLY A 153 -21.21 -3.99 -2.00
N CYS A 154 -20.65 -5.17 -1.77
CA CYS A 154 -19.21 -5.35 -1.56
C CYS A 154 -18.64 -6.53 -2.34
N ILE A 155 -17.34 -6.46 -2.60
CA ILE A 155 -16.47 -7.57 -3.00
C ILE A 155 -16.08 -8.30 -1.72
N LYS A 156 -16.37 -9.59 -1.64
CA LYS A 156 -16.02 -10.47 -0.52
C LYS A 156 -14.49 -10.66 -0.46
N SER A 157 -13.91 -10.44 0.72
CA SER A 157 -12.45 -10.53 0.88
C SER A 157 -11.94 -11.97 0.98
N TRP A 158 -12.38 -12.71 1.96
CA TRP A 158 -12.06 -14.13 2.20
C TRP A 158 -13.31 -14.99 2.17
N ASN A 159 -13.16 -16.30 2.04
CA ASN A 159 -14.30 -17.21 2.00
C ASN A 159 -15.04 -17.27 3.36
N ASN A 160 -14.30 -17.14 4.46
CA ASN A 160 -14.83 -16.96 5.80
C ASN A 160 -13.82 -16.22 6.67
N PHE A 161 -14.27 -15.76 7.85
CA PHE A 161 -13.45 -15.17 8.89
C PHE A 161 -13.95 -15.69 10.26
N ARG A 162 -13.03 -16.03 11.15
CA ARG A 162 -13.32 -16.49 12.51
C ARG A 162 -12.85 -15.44 13.52
N SER A 163 -13.77 -15.02 14.40
CA SER A 163 -13.49 -14.01 15.44
C SER A 163 -12.35 -14.41 16.37
N TRP A 164 -11.54 -13.44 16.79
CA TRP A 164 -10.53 -13.64 17.82
C TRP A 164 -11.11 -13.77 19.23
N HIS A 165 -12.35 -13.34 19.46
CA HIS A 165 -13.03 -13.40 20.76
C HIS A 165 -13.82 -14.70 20.98
N ASP A 166 -14.46 -15.20 19.91
CA ASP A 166 -15.29 -16.41 19.96
C ASP A 166 -14.96 -17.35 18.80
N SER A 167 -14.48 -18.54 19.14
CA SER A 167 -14.14 -19.57 18.14
C SER A 167 -15.34 -20.10 17.38
N ASN A 168 -16.56 -19.93 17.89
CA ASN A 168 -17.79 -20.36 17.24
C ASN A 168 -18.35 -19.28 16.29
N ALA A 169 -17.92 -18.02 16.45
CA ALA A 169 -18.31 -16.94 15.57
C ALA A 169 -17.52 -17.00 14.26
N VAL A 170 -18.16 -17.58 13.23
CA VAL A 170 -17.62 -17.69 11.87
C VAL A 170 -18.52 -16.90 10.93
N TYR A 171 -17.92 -15.93 10.24
CA TYR A 171 -18.60 -15.04 9.30
C TYR A 171 -18.30 -15.42 7.86
N ASN A 172 -19.33 -15.58 7.04
CA ASN A 172 -19.21 -16.09 5.67
C ASN A 172 -19.07 -14.98 4.60
N PHE A 173 -19.18 -13.71 5.00
CA PHE A 173 -18.98 -12.58 4.09
C PHE A 173 -18.15 -11.47 4.76
N PRO A 174 -16.87 -11.74 5.05
CA PRO A 174 -15.97 -10.72 5.56
C PRO A 174 -15.49 -9.79 4.44
N VAL A 175 -15.42 -8.50 4.76
CA VAL A 175 -14.84 -7.46 3.90
C VAL A 175 -13.81 -6.69 4.72
N ILE A 176 -12.55 -6.65 4.26
CA ILE A 176 -11.49 -5.90 4.92
C ILE A 176 -11.20 -4.60 4.17
N ILE A 177 -10.67 -3.63 4.91
CA ILE A 177 -10.38 -2.29 4.36
C ILE A 177 -9.36 -2.33 3.20
N ASP A 178 -8.48 -3.31 3.18
CA ASP A 178 -7.46 -3.56 2.15
C ASP A 178 -8.07 -3.73 0.76
N ASN A 179 -9.33 -4.17 0.69
CA ASN A 179 -10.06 -4.36 -0.57
C ASN A 179 -10.14 -3.07 -1.42
N MET A 180 -10.06 -1.91 -0.79
CA MET A 180 -10.00 -0.64 -1.49
C MET A 180 -8.81 -0.54 -2.47
N MET A 181 -7.71 -1.26 -2.19
CA MET A 181 -6.52 -1.29 -3.06
C MET A 181 -6.76 -2.09 -4.34
N ASN A 182 -7.66 -3.06 -4.32
CA ASN A 182 -7.96 -3.92 -5.46
C ASN A 182 -8.89 -3.26 -6.49
N LEU A 183 -9.51 -2.13 -6.14
CA LEU A 183 -10.43 -1.41 -7.03
C LEU A 183 -9.73 -0.77 -8.23
N GLU A 184 -8.43 -0.47 -8.12
CA GLU A 184 -7.66 0.13 -9.22
C GLU A 184 -7.64 -0.77 -10.46
N LEU A 185 -7.59 -2.10 -10.26
CA LEU A 185 -7.72 -3.08 -11.34
C LEU A 185 -9.07 -2.96 -12.07
N LEU A 186 -10.17 -2.70 -11.36
CA LEU A 186 -11.50 -2.53 -11.94
C LEU A 186 -11.62 -1.20 -12.72
N PHE A 187 -11.08 -0.12 -12.18
CA PHE A 187 -11.00 1.15 -12.89
C PHE A 187 -10.16 1.05 -14.16
N PHE A 188 -9.02 0.37 -14.08
CA PHE A 188 -8.21 0.07 -15.27
C PHE A 188 -9.02 -0.70 -16.32
N ALA A 189 -9.70 -1.79 -15.94
CA ALA A 189 -10.51 -2.58 -16.87
C ALA A 189 -11.60 -1.72 -17.53
N THR A 190 -12.27 -0.84 -16.77
CA THR A 190 -13.22 0.12 -17.33
C THR A 190 -12.59 1.01 -18.41
N ARG A 191 -11.41 1.60 -18.12
CA ARG A 191 -10.74 2.52 -19.06
C ARG A 191 -10.37 1.84 -20.40
N VAL A 192 -9.89 0.58 -20.33
CA VAL A 192 -9.36 -0.08 -21.51
C VAL A 192 -10.42 -0.85 -22.30
N THR A 193 -11.59 -1.15 -21.71
CA THR A 193 -12.66 -1.91 -22.36
C THR A 193 -13.90 -1.07 -22.66
N GLY A 194 -14.12 0.04 -21.96
CA GLY A 194 -15.38 0.80 -21.97
C GLY A 194 -16.51 0.12 -21.17
N ASP A 195 -16.29 -1.06 -20.57
CA ASP A 195 -17.30 -1.76 -19.77
C ASP A 195 -17.48 -1.09 -18.41
N SER A 196 -18.61 -0.40 -18.25
CA SER A 196 -18.96 0.32 -17.02
C SER A 196 -19.37 -0.61 -15.87
N SER A 197 -19.48 -1.90 -16.07
CA SER A 197 -19.82 -2.85 -14.99
C SER A 197 -18.72 -2.89 -13.92
N PHE A 198 -17.45 -2.86 -14.34
CA PHE A 198 -16.30 -2.78 -13.44
C PHE A 198 -16.32 -1.50 -12.62
N TYR A 199 -16.59 -0.35 -13.25
CA TYR A 199 -16.72 0.94 -12.56
C TYR A 199 -17.84 0.90 -11.52
N ARG A 200 -19.03 0.40 -11.89
CA ARG A 200 -20.17 0.28 -10.95
C ARG A 200 -19.83 -0.60 -9.75
N THR A 201 -19.18 -1.74 -9.98
CA THR A 201 -18.70 -2.62 -8.90
C THR A 201 -17.75 -1.86 -7.97
N ALA A 202 -16.74 -1.18 -8.51
CA ALA A 202 -15.77 -0.44 -7.73
C ALA A 202 -16.40 0.68 -6.89
N ILE A 203 -17.25 1.52 -7.48
CA ILE A 203 -17.87 2.64 -6.73
C ILE A 203 -18.92 2.16 -5.72
N THR A 204 -19.63 1.06 -6.00
CA THR A 204 -20.58 0.48 -5.03
C THR A 204 -19.84 -0.05 -3.83
N HIS A 205 -18.75 -0.79 -4.06
CA HIS A 205 -17.86 -1.25 -2.98
C HIS A 205 -17.29 -0.07 -2.17
N ALA A 206 -16.74 0.95 -2.83
CA ALA A 206 -16.18 2.12 -2.17
C ALA A 206 -17.21 2.87 -1.32
N ASN A 207 -18.44 3.04 -1.81
CA ASN A 207 -19.52 3.70 -1.07
C ASN A 207 -19.93 2.89 0.16
N THR A 208 -20.10 1.57 0.02
CA THR A 208 -20.46 0.69 1.14
C THR A 208 -19.34 0.65 2.19
N THR A 209 -18.09 0.59 1.76
CA THR A 209 -16.92 0.66 2.63
C THR A 209 -16.88 1.99 3.38
N LEU A 210 -17.12 3.12 2.69
CA LEU A 210 -17.15 4.44 3.33
C LEU A 210 -18.22 4.54 4.42
N ALA A 211 -19.37 3.92 4.21
CA ALA A 211 -20.47 3.93 5.16
C ALA A 211 -20.23 3.06 6.40
N ASN A 212 -19.51 1.93 6.27
CA ASN A 212 -19.45 0.92 7.31
C ASN A 212 -18.09 0.76 8.00
N HIS A 213 -16.95 0.98 7.27
CA HIS A 213 -15.60 0.77 7.80
C HIS A 213 -15.04 1.95 8.61
N PHE A 214 -15.73 3.11 8.61
CA PHE A 214 -15.18 4.29 9.27
C PHE A 214 -16.02 4.75 10.43
N ARG A 215 -15.34 5.22 11.48
CA ARG A 215 -15.93 5.98 12.57
C ARG A 215 -16.09 7.43 12.13
N LYS A 216 -16.86 8.21 12.91
CA LYS A 216 -17.13 9.63 12.61
C LYS A 216 -15.86 10.49 12.50
N ASP A 217 -14.77 10.07 13.13
CA ASP A 217 -13.47 10.73 13.10
C ASP A 217 -12.57 10.27 11.94
N TYR A 218 -13.04 9.41 11.05
CA TYR A 218 -12.32 8.78 9.94
C TYR A 218 -11.29 7.71 10.34
N SER A 219 -11.28 7.23 11.58
CA SER A 219 -10.55 6.02 11.93
C SER A 219 -11.25 4.78 11.37
N SER A 220 -10.46 3.79 10.92
CA SER A 220 -11.02 2.60 10.26
C SER A 220 -11.23 1.43 11.23
N TYR A 221 -12.27 0.64 10.98
CA TYR A 221 -12.34 -0.76 11.36
C TYR A 221 -11.58 -1.60 10.33
N HIS A 222 -11.03 -2.74 10.75
CA HIS A 222 -10.33 -3.62 9.82
C HIS A 222 -11.31 -4.49 9.04
N VAL A 223 -12.18 -5.26 9.71
CA VAL A 223 -13.10 -6.23 9.12
C VAL A 223 -14.53 -5.83 9.38
N ILE A 224 -15.35 -5.75 8.34
CA ILE A 224 -16.80 -5.69 8.44
C ILE A 224 -17.37 -7.01 7.93
N CYS A 225 -18.07 -7.71 8.80
CA CYS A 225 -18.75 -8.96 8.47
C CYS A 225 -20.20 -8.67 8.08
N TYR A 226 -20.60 -9.09 6.89
CA TYR A 226 -21.96 -8.93 6.39
C TYR A 226 -22.73 -10.24 6.43
N ASP A 227 -24.03 -10.13 6.63
CA ASP A 227 -24.97 -11.22 6.38
C ASP A 227 -25.18 -11.35 4.85
N PRO A 228 -24.83 -12.49 4.23
CA PRO A 228 -24.95 -12.63 2.78
C PRO A 228 -26.42 -12.75 2.30
N VAL A 229 -27.38 -12.98 3.21
CA VAL A 229 -28.80 -13.08 2.87
C VAL A 229 -29.47 -11.71 2.91
N THR A 230 -29.20 -10.93 3.96
CA THR A 230 -29.86 -9.63 4.18
C THR A 230 -29.02 -8.43 3.74
N GLY A 231 -27.71 -8.61 3.50
CA GLY A 231 -26.77 -7.55 3.19
C GLY A 231 -26.40 -6.65 4.38
N LYS A 232 -26.91 -6.95 5.60
CA LYS A 232 -26.69 -6.12 6.79
C LYS A 232 -25.35 -6.45 7.45
N VAL A 233 -24.77 -5.46 8.13
CA VAL A 233 -23.58 -5.64 8.98
C VAL A 233 -23.96 -6.53 10.17
N GLN A 234 -23.25 -7.65 10.33
CA GLN A 234 -23.38 -8.57 11.46
C GLN A 234 -22.40 -8.24 12.58
N ALA A 235 -21.13 -7.94 12.22
CA ALA A 235 -20.07 -7.65 13.16
C ALA A 235 -19.04 -6.69 12.58
N LYS A 236 -18.31 -6.03 13.49
CA LYS A 236 -17.11 -5.23 13.19
C LYS A 236 -15.97 -5.81 14.00
N GLU A 237 -14.99 -6.34 13.32
CA GLU A 237 -13.94 -7.18 13.88
C GLU A 237 -12.55 -6.70 13.45
N THR A 238 -11.52 -7.33 13.99
CA THR A 238 -10.16 -7.22 13.46
C THR A 238 -9.58 -8.60 13.17
N ALA A 239 -8.79 -8.71 12.10
CA ALA A 239 -7.99 -9.90 11.82
C ALA A 239 -6.52 -9.67 12.19
N GLN A 240 -5.96 -8.51 11.79
CA GLN A 240 -4.55 -8.18 11.94
C GLN A 240 -4.30 -7.02 12.92
N GLY A 241 -5.33 -6.30 13.35
CA GLY A 241 -5.23 -5.22 14.34
C GLY A 241 -5.25 -5.71 15.79
N TYR A 242 -5.04 -4.80 16.72
CA TYR A 242 -4.93 -5.09 18.15
C TYR A 242 -6.26 -5.51 18.78
N ALA A 243 -7.31 -4.76 18.50
CA ALA A 243 -8.67 -5.00 19.03
C ALA A 243 -9.71 -4.67 17.96
N ASP A 244 -10.94 -5.22 18.08
CA ASP A 244 -12.01 -5.00 17.10
C ASP A 244 -12.38 -3.52 16.94
N ASN A 245 -12.24 -2.76 18.00
CA ASN A 245 -12.49 -1.31 18.01
C ASN A 245 -11.23 -0.46 17.87
N SER A 246 -10.05 -1.05 17.69
CA SER A 246 -8.81 -0.33 17.44
C SER A 246 -8.67 0.11 15.98
N THR A 247 -7.58 0.80 15.68
CA THR A 247 -7.23 1.22 14.31
C THR A 247 -5.88 0.63 13.95
N TRP A 248 -5.89 -0.44 13.21
CA TRP A 248 -4.72 -1.07 12.63
C TRP A 248 -4.02 -0.12 11.66
N ALA A 249 -2.72 0.15 11.88
CA ALA A 249 -2.02 1.22 11.17
C ALA A 249 -1.95 0.99 9.65
N ARG A 250 -1.66 -0.24 9.22
CA ARG A 250 -1.62 -0.57 7.80
C ARG A 250 -3.01 -0.53 7.17
N GLY A 251 -4.06 -0.91 7.88
CA GLY A 251 -5.44 -0.76 7.42
C GLY A 251 -5.83 0.71 7.20
N GLN A 252 -5.42 1.61 8.09
CA GLN A 252 -5.62 3.05 7.90
C GLN A 252 -4.81 3.58 6.71
N ALA A 253 -3.58 3.06 6.48
CA ALA A 253 -2.77 3.40 5.32
C ALA A 253 -3.44 2.96 4.00
N TRP A 254 -3.97 1.74 3.95
CA TRP A 254 -4.75 1.24 2.81
C TRP A 254 -5.97 2.11 2.52
N ALA A 255 -6.66 2.57 3.57
CA ALA A 255 -7.79 3.47 3.43
C ALA A 255 -7.40 4.81 2.79
N ILE A 256 -6.32 5.44 3.26
CA ILE A 256 -5.83 6.71 2.69
C ILE A 256 -5.49 6.52 1.22
N TYR A 257 -4.74 5.47 0.88
CA TYR A 257 -4.35 5.19 -0.50
C TYR A 257 -5.58 4.89 -1.37
N GLY A 258 -6.41 3.95 -0.95
CA GLY A 258 -7.56 3.49 -1.74
C GLY A 258 -8.56 4.60 -2.02
N TYR A 259 -8.86 5.50 -1.06
CA TYR A 259 -9.77 6.63 -1.32
C TYR A 259 -9.11 7.75 -2.11
N THR A 260 -7.80 7.96 -2.00
CA THR A 260 -7.06 8.88 -2.89
C THR A 260 -7.11 8.38 -4.33
N MET A 261 -6.84 7.11 -4.55
CA MET A 261 -6.95 6.45 -5.85
C MET A 261 -8.39 6.50 -6.39
N THR A 262 -9.39 6.20 -5.57
CA THR A 262 -10.80 6.27 -5.98
C THR A 262 -11.18 7.69 -6.41
N TYR A 263 -10.70 8.73 -5.71
CA TYR A 263 -10.87 10.11 -6.16
C TYR A 263 -10.18 10.38 -7.50
N ARG A 264 -8.95 9.88 -7.71
CA ARG A 264 -8.25 9.99 -8.99
C ARG A 264 -9.10 9.50 -10.15
N GLU A 265 -9.73 8.32 -9.98
CA GLU A 265 -10.48 7.64 -11.02
C GLU A 265 -11.89 8.22 -11.25
N THR A 266 -12.52 8.77 -10.21
CA THR A 266 -13.92 9.19 -10.27
C THR A 266 -14.11 10.70 -10.30
N LYS A 267 -13.16 11.46 -9.76
CA LYS A 267 -13.26 12.91 -9.46
C LYS A 267 -14.42 13.28 -8.53
N ASP A 268 -15.00 12.30 -7.82
CA ASP A 268 -16.05 12.55 -6.85
C ASP A 268 -15.46 13.18 -5.56
N PRO A 269 -15.85 14.41 -5.20
CA PRO A 269 -15.27 15.13 -4.07
C PRO A 269 -15.53 14.46 -2.72
N ARG A 270 -16.49 13.54 -2.63
CA ARG A 270 -16.74 12.74 -1.40
C ARG A 270 -15.53 11.89 -1.05
N TYR A 271 -14.90 11.27 -2.05
CA TYR A 271 -13.73 10.42 -1.83
C TYR A 271 -12.49 11.25 -1.46
N LEU A 272 -12.30 12.42 -2.06
CA LEU A 272 -11.23 13.34 -1.65
C LEU A 272 -11.41 13.78 -0.19
N LYS A 273 -12.63 14.19 0.18
CA LYS A 273 -12.94 14.55 1.58
C LYS A 273 -12.66 13.41 2.54
N ALA A 274 -13.01 12.18 2.17
CA ALA A 274 -12.74 10.98 2.95
C ALA A 274 -11.24 10.73 3.11
N ALA A 275 -10.47 10.72 2.01
CA ALA A 275 -9.01 10.54 2.03
C ALA A 275 -8.32 11.60 2.90
N GLN A 276 -8.72 12.89 2.77
CA GLN A 276 -8.21 13.96 3.62
C GLN A 276 -8.57 13.76 5.10
N GLY A 277 -9.80 13.30 5.40
CA GLY A 277 -10.23 12.99 6.77
C GLY A 277 -9.36 11.90 7.40
N MET A 278 -9.14 10.80 6.67
CA MET A 278 -8.32 9.66 7.09
C MET A 278 -6.86 10.04 7.29
N ALA A 279 -6.28 10.82 6.35
CA ALA A 279 -4.91 11.32 6.45
C ALA A 279 -4.73 12.28 7.63
N ASN A 280 -5.67 13.20 7.83
CA ASN A 280 -5.66 14.12 8.97
C ASN A 280 -5.76 13.36 10.30
N TRP A 281 -6.61 12.33 10.36
CA TRP A 281 -6.72 11.50 11.55
C TRP A 281 -5.37 10.83 11.85
N TYR A 282 -4.77 10.14 10.86
CA TYR A 282 -3.48 9.46 10.98
C TYR A 282 -2.37 10.41 11.48
N LEU A 283 -2.22 11.55 10.83
CA LEU A 283 -1.14 12.50 11.12
C LEU A 283 -1.28 13.22 12.48
N LYS A 284 -2.49 13.28 13.04
CA LYS A 284 -2.81 13.94 14.32
C LYS A 284 -2.78 12.99 15.52
N GLN A 285 -2.58 11.69 15.31
CA GLN A 285 -2.54 10.75 16.44
C GLN A 285 -1.39 11.06 17.38
N LYS A 286 -1.69 11.13 18.68
CA LYS A 286 -0.69 11.34 19.72
C LYS A 286 0.30 10.18 19.82
N SER A 287 -0.16 8.97 19.48
CA SER A 287 0.67 7.77 19.42
C SER A 287 1.56 7.68 18.18
N LEU A 288 1.39 8.58 17.19
CA LEU A 288 2.27 8.63 16.02
C LEU A 288 3.60 9.26 16.40
N PRO A 289 4.72 8.52 16.38
CA PRO A 289 6.02 9.04 16.75
C PRO A 289 6.52 10.16 15.83
N ALA A 290 7.54 10.89 16.30
CA ALA A 290 8.08 12.06 15.60
C ALA A 290 8.65 11.74 14.21
N ASP A 291 9.16 10.52 14.01
CA ASP A 291 9.66 10.01 12.73
C ASP A 291 8.56 9.62 11.73
N LYS A 292 7.28 9.67 12.16
CA LYS A 292 6.10 9.34 11.36
C LYS A 292 5.96 7.87 10.94
N VAL A 293 6.78 6.97 11.48
CA VAL A 293 6.57 5.53 11.36
C VAL A 293 5.68 5.09 12.52
N PRO A 294 4.46 4.57 12.29
CA PRO A 294 3.51 4.26 13.35
C PRO A 294 3.88 2.98 14.10
N TYR A 295 3.30 2.79 15.27
CA TYR A 295 3.12 1.45 15.80
C TYR A 295 2.17 0.67 14.90
N TRP A 296 2.21 -0.66 14.94
CA TRP A 296 1.40 -1.52 14.07
C TRP A 296 -0.11 -1.34 14.27
N ASP A 297 -0.52 -0.82 15.44
CA ASP A 297 -1.88 -0.36 15.72
C ASP A 297 -1.82 0.91 16.58
N PHE A 298 -2.67 1.89 16.29
CA PHE A 298 -2.66 3.19 16.96
C PHE A 298 -3.13 3.15 18.42
N ASN A 299 -3.76 2.06 18.85
CA ASN A 299 -4.44 1.98 20.14
C ASN A 299 -3.80 1.01 21.15
N ILE A 300 -2.62 0.44 20.84
CA ILE A 300 -1.96 -0.55 21.71
C ILE A 300 -1.65 -0.05 23.14
N HIS A 301 -1.45 1.26 23.29
CA HIS A 301 -1.19 1.89 24.60
C HIS A 301 -2.40 2.61 25.17
N GLN A 302 -3.57 2.51 24.54
CA GLN A 302 -4.76 3.22 24.98
C GLN A 302 -5.64 2.35 25.90
N LYS A 303 -6.06 2.94 27.02
CA LYS A 303 -6.98 2.28 27.93
C LYS A 303 -8.33 1.97 27.23
N GLY A 304 -8.86 0.78 27.47
CA GLY A 304 -10.15 0.33 26.92
C GLY A 304 -10.06 -0.49 25.65
N PHE A 305 -8.86 -0.61 25.04
CA PHE A 305 -8.62 -1.54 23.95
C PHE A 305 -8.01 -2.84 24.48
N LYS A 306 -8.49 -3.97 24.03
CA LYS A 306 -8.02 -5.30 24.43
C LYS A 306 -8.02 -6.24 23.22
N PRO A 307 -6.97 -7.02 23.01
CA PRO A 307 -6.97 -8.02 21.95
C PRO A 307 -7.97 -9.13 22.25
N GLY A 308 -8.43 -9.79 21.19
CA GLY A 308 -9.26 -11.00 21.35
C GLY A 308 -8.49 -12.10 22.07
N VAL A 309 -9.16 -12.89 22.88
CA VAL A 309 -8.57 -13.90 23.78
C VAL A 309 -7.73 -14.96 23.07
N ARG A 310 -7.96 -15.16 21.77
CA ARG A 310 -7.22 -16.09 20.91
C ARG A 310 -6.09 -15.43 20.13
N SER A 311 -5.98 -14.11 20.20
CA SER A 311 -4.93 -13.33 19.52
C SER A 311 -3.58 -13.52 20.22
N TYR A 312 -2.51 -13.75 19.46
CA TYR A 312 -1.14 -13.81 20.02
C TYR A 312 -0.72 -12.49 20.68
N ALA A 313 -1.36 -11.37 20.33
CA ALA A 313 -1.13 -10.08 20.97
C ALA A 313 -1.43 -10.05 22.48
N CYS A 314 -2.13 -11.09 23.02
CA CYS A 314 -2.35 -11.25 24.45
C CYS A 314 -1.08 -11.67 25.22
N SER A 315 -0.09 -12.27 24.55
CA SER A 315 1.03 -12.97 25.19
C SER A 315 2.41 -12.58 24.66
N THR A 316 2.50 -11.58 23.79
CA THR A 316 3.76 -11.14 23.18
C THR A 316 4.03 -9.66 23.40
N ASN A 317 5.25 -9.23 23.05
CA ASN A 317 5.56 -7.81 22.93
C ASN A 317 4.74 -7.19 21.79
N ILE A 318 3.95 -6.18 22.12
CA ILE A 318 3.13 -5.42 21.17
C ILE A 318 3.73 -4.04 20.83
N ASP A 319 4.85 -3.68 21.43
CA ASP A 319 5.49 -2.37 21.31
C ASP A 319 6.37 -2.30 20.04
N LEU A 320 5.77 -2.59 18.90
CA LEU A 320 6.44 -2.73 17.61
C LEU A 320 5.96 -1.69 16.60
N ARG A 321 6.91 -1.24 15.77
CA ARG A 321 6.65 -0.31 14.67
C ARG A 321 6.24 -1.09 13.41
N ASP A 322 5.45 -0.46 12.55
CA ASP A 322 5.16 -1.00 11.23
C ASP A 322 5.63 -0.06 10.13
N ALA A 323 6.84 -0.28 9.65
CA ALA A 323 7.43 0.50 8.57
C ALA A 323 6.66 0.36 7.26
N SER A 324 5.97 -0.77 7.03
CA SER A 324 5.14 -0.96 5.84
C SER A 324 3.97 0.03 5.80
N ALA A 325 3.33 0.29 6.95
CA ALA A 325 2.26 1.29 7.04
C ALA A 325 2.76 2.71 6.71
N ALA A 326 4.00 3.04 7.11
CA ALA A 326 4.61 4.33 6.75
C ALA A 326 4.91 4.43 5.25
N ALA A 327 5.43 3.38 4.61
CA ALA A 327 5.74 3.35 3.18
C ALA A 327 4.47 3.55 2.33
N ILE A 328 3.40 2.81 2.65
CA ILE A 328 2.09 2.92 1.99
C ILE A 328 1.50 4.33 2.18
N THR A 329 1.57 4.85 3.42
CA THR A 329 1.05 6.18 3.73
C THR A 329 1.84 7.27 3.00
N ALA A 330 3.18 7.17 2.93
CA ALA A 330 4.01 8.14 2.21
C ALA A 330 3.63 8.21 0.73
N SER A 331 3.48 7.03 0.08
CA SER A 331 3.06 6.95 -1.32
C SER A 331 1.67 7.59 -1.52
N ALA A 332 0.70 7.26 -0.66
CA ALA A 332 -0.64 7.83 -0.71
C ALA A 332 -0.66 9.36 -0.50
N LEU A 333 0.14 9.86 0.43
CA LEU A 333 0.20 11.29 0.75
C LEU A 333 0.86 12.12 -0.35
N PHE A 334 1.85 11.58 -1.08
CA PHE A 334 2.37 12.27 -2.26
C PHE A 334 1.28 12.49 -3.31
N GLU A 335 0.47 11.47 -3.57
CA GLU A 335 -0.66 11.62 -4.50
C GLU A 335 -1.74 12.56 -3.94
N LEU A 336 -2.18 12.36 -2.70
CA LEU A 336 -3.19 13.19 -2.05
C LEU A 336 -2.80 14.67 -2.01
N SER A 337 -1.50 14.95 -1.90
CA SER A 337 -0.98 16.33 -1.87
C SER A 337 -1.30 17.10 -3.14
N THR A 338 -1.33 16.42 -4.29
CA THR A 338 -1.61 17.06 -5.60
C THR A 338 -3.07 17.47 -5.78
N TYR A 339 -3.99 16.91 -4.98
CA TYR A 339 -5.43 17.19 -5.03
C TYR A 339 -5.92 18.12 -3.92
N SER A 340 -5.06 18.48 -2.96
CA SER A 340 -5.50 19.05 -1.69
C SER A 340 -5.29 20.56 -1.55
N GLY A 341 -4.93 21.27 -2.63
CA GLY A 341 -4.71 22.73 -2.61
C GLY A 341 -3.73 23.13 -1.49
N GLU A 342 -4.09 24.12 -0.66
CA GLU A 342 -3.24 24.61 0.43
C GLU A 342 -2.84 23.51 1.44
N LYS A 343 -3.70 22.52 1.69
CA LYS A 343 -3.39 21.39 2.57
C LYS A 343 -2.37 20.43 1.96
N GLY A 344 -2.18 20.49 0.64
CA GLY A 344 -1.24 19.61 -0.07
C GLY A 344 0.18 19.68 0.47
N LYS A 345 0.63 20.88 0.88
CA LYS A 345 1.95 21.05 1.50
C LYS A 345 2.11 20.20 2.77
N THR A 346 1.11 20.16 3.64
CA THR A 346 1.15 19.37 4.89
C THR A 346 1.29 17.87 4.59
N TYR A 347 0.57 17.36 3.59
CA TYR A 347 0.67 15.96 3.20
C TYR A 347 2.01 15.63 2.56
N LYS A 348 2.49 16.50 1.65
CA LYS A 348 3.83 16.35 1.04
C LYS A 348 4.93 16.36 2.11
N ASP A 349 4.92 17.31 3.03
CA ASP A 349 5.94 17.40 4.09
C ASP A 349 5.93 16.15 5.00
N ALA A 350 4.75 15.62 5.32
CA ALA A 350 4.62 14.39 6.08
C ALA A 350 5.17 13.17 5.31
N ALA A 351 4.86 13.05 4.02
CA ALA A 351 5.38 11.99 3.15
C ALA A 351 6.91 12.04 3.03
N VAL A 352 7.48 13.23 2.83
CA VAL A 352 8.94 13.45 2.80
C VAL A 352 9.56 13.01 4.13
N LYS A 353 8.95 13.39 5.26
CA LYS A 353 9.45 12.96 6.58
C LYS A 353 9.43 11.44 6.75
N MET A 354 8.36 10.76 6.31
CA MET A 354 8.27 9.30 6.31
C MET A 354 9.37 8.67 5.46
N LEU A 355 9.59 9.16 4.23
CA LEU A 355 10.65 8.65 3.34
C LEU A 355 12.04 8.81 3.96
N HIS A 356 12.37 9.98 4.53
CA HIS A 356 13.65 10.18 5.20
C HIS A 356 13.81 9.25 6.41
N SER A 357 12.74 8.99 7.15
CA SER A 357 12.77 8.04 8.27
C SER A 357 13.02 6.62 7.78
N LEU A 358 12.27 6.17 6.77
CA LEU A 358 12.42 4.84 6.18
C LEU A 358 13.81 4.62 5.54
N ALA A 359 14.39 5.67 4.95
CA ALA A 359 15.74 5.65 4.38
C ALA A 359 16.87 5.76 5.42
N SER A 360 16.55 6.00 6.69
CA SER A 360 17.56 6.10 7.76
C SER A 360 18.06 4.71 8.19
N PRO A 361 19.23 4.60 8.83
CA PRO A 361 19.74 3.33 9.36
C PRO A 361 18.81 2.65 10.36
N ALA A 362 17.86 3.39 10.96
CA ALA A 362 16.84 2.81 11.85
C ALA A 362 15.89 1.84 11.11
N TYR A 363 15.59 2.12 9.83
CA TYR A 363 14.62 1.33 9.07
C TYR A 363 15.20 0.76 7.77
N ARG A 364 16.24 1.34 7.21
CA ARG A 364 16.90 0.83 6.01
C ARG A 364 18.00 -0.18 6.38
N ALA A 365 18.02 -1.32 5.71
CA ALA A 365 19.06 -2.32 5.85
C ALA A 365 20.37 -1.86 5.17
N GLU A 366 21.51 -2.38 5.61
CA GLU A 366 22.75 -2.26 4.86
C GLU A 366 22.72 -3.18 3.63
N PRO A 367 23.48 -2.84 2.55
CA PRO A 367 23.52 -3.69 1.35
C PRO A 367 23.92 -5.14 1.65
N GLY A 368 23.07 -6.10 1.25
CA GLY A 368 23.29 -7.53 1.48
C GLY A 368 22.77 -8.05 2.81
N GLU A 369 22.26 -7.19 3.69
CA GLU A 369 21.59 -7.61 4.93
C GLU A 369 20.09 -7.80 4.74
N ASN A 370 19.41 -8.24 5.81
CA ASN A 370 17.94 -8.32 5.88
C ASN A 370 17.31 -9.20 4.78
N GLY A 371 18.02 -10.27 4.35
CA GLY A 371 17.57 -11.11 3.24
C GLY A 371 17.45 -10.37 1.90
N ASN A 372 18.19 -9.28 1.74
CA ASN A 372 18.16 -8.33 0.63
C ASN A 372 16.88 -7.49 0.52
N PHE A 373 15.99 -7.52 1.52
CA PHE A 373 14.90 -6.55 1.61
C PHE A 373 15.42 -5.17 2.06
N MET A 374 14.79 -4.11 1.58
CA MET A 374 15.22 -2.74 1.84
C MET A 374 14.82 -2.26 3.23
N ILE A 375 13.59 -2.55 3.65
CA ILE A 375 12.95 -1.97 4.83
C ILE A 375 12.86 -3.01 5.95
N LYS A 376 13.34 -2.63 7.13
CA LYS A 376 13.26 -3.36 8.40
C LYS A 376 12.02 -2.97 9.19
N HIS A 377 11.73 -3.70 10.26
CA HIS A 377 10.74 -3.34 11.29
C HIS A 377 9.33 -3.17 10.74
N CYS A 378 8.87 -4.19 10.00
CA CYS A 378 7.48 -4.31 9.60
C CYS A 378 6.76 -5.36 10.44
N VAL A 379 5.43 -5.26 10.48
CA VAL A 379 4.56 -6.22 11.15
C VAL A 379 3.49 -6.73 10.18
N GLY A 380 3.56 -8.00 9.81
CA GLY A 380 2.53 -8.67 9.01
C GLY A 380 1.26 -8.87 9.82
N SER A 381 1.30 -9.75 10.82
CA SER A 381 0.17 -9.96 11.72
C SER A 381 0.58 -10.51 13.08
N ILE A 382 0.57 -9.69 14.12
CA ILE A 382 0.77 -10.17 15.50
C ILE A 382 -0.34 -11.12 15.92
N PRO A 383 -1.64 -10.85 15.68
CA PRO A 383 -2.70 -11.80 16.07
C PRO A 383 -2.49 -13.23 15.55
N HIS A 384 -1.96 -13.39 14.33
CA HIS A 384 -1.69 -14.69 13.71
C HIS A 384 -0.29 -15.25 14.03
N GLN A 385 0.52 -14.55 14.80
CA GLN A 385 1.92 -14.93 15.09
C GLN A 385 2.76 -15.06 13.81
N THR A 386 2.53 -14.18 12.83
CA THR A 386 3.24 -14.21 11.56
C THR A 386 3.89 -12.88 11.24
N GLU A 387 5.13 -12.93 10.73
CA GLU A 387 5.85 -11.75 10.21
C GLU A 387 5.91 -10.59 11.22
N ILE A 388 6.50 -10.89 12.39
CA ILE A 388 6.62 -9.94 13.52
C ILE A 388 8.03 -9.36 13.53
N ASP A 389 8.14 -8.04 13.33
CA ASP A 389 9.40 -7.28 13.32
C ASP A 389 10.41 -7.80 12.27
N VAL A 390 9.94 -8.00 11.05
CA VAL A 390 10.69 -8.53 9.91
C VAL A 390 10.52 -7.63 8.68
N PRO A 391 11.34 -7.77 7.60
CA PRO A 391 11.07 -7.13 6.33
C PRO A 391 9.84 -7.71 5.64
N LEU A 392 9.15 -6.89 4.83
CA LEU A 392 8.01 -7.32 4.04
C LEU A 392 8.11 -6.77 2.62
N VAL A 393 7.95 -7.64 1.62
CA VAL A 393 8.11 -7.30 0.20
C VAL A 393 7.26 -6.11 -0.24
N TYR A 394 6.07 -5.94 0.34
CA TYR A 394 5.20 -4.80 0.03
C TYR A 394 5.66 -3.49 0.68
N ALA A 395 6.43 -3.54 1.78
CA ALA A 395 7.07 -2.34 2.32
C ALA A 395 8.09 -1.79 1.33
N ASP A 396 8.88 -2.66 0.72
CA ASP A 396 9.86 -2.31 -0.32
C ASP A 396 9.16 -1.74 -1.56
N TYR A 397 8.08 -2.38 -2.01
CA TYR A 397 7.30 -1.90 -3.17
C TYR A 397 6.77 -0.49 -2.95
N TYR A 398 6.11 -0.22 -1.83
CA TYR A 398 5.55 1.10 -1.56
C TYR A 398 6.61 2.15 -1.21
N PHE A 399 7.75 1.76 -0.67
CA PHE A 399 8.90 2.63 -0.53
C PHE A 399 9.42 3.09 -1.89
N LEU A 400 9.58 2.17 -2.86
CA LEU A 400 9.95 2.49 -4.24
C LEU A 400 8.90 3.36 -4.93
N GLU A 401 7.62 3.02 -4.81
CA GLU A 401 6.56 3.84 -5.39
C GLU A 401 6.55 5.26 -4.82
N ALA A 402 6.75 5.42 -3.51
CA ALA A 402 6.84 6.72 -2.87
C ALA A 402 8.05 7.52 -3.37
N LEU A 403 9.22 6.89 -3.54
CA LEU A 403 10.41 7.52 -4.14
C LEU A 403 10.13 7.98 -5.58
N HIS A 404 9.51 7.14 -6.42
CA HIS A 404 9.13 7.50 -7.78
C HIS A 404 8.14 8.65 -7.83
N ARG A 405 7.10 8.64 -6.97
CA ARG A 405 6.15 9.75 -6.86
C ARG A 405 6.85 11.04 -6.44
N TYR A 406 7.78 10.96 -5.49
CA TYR A 406 8.52 12.12 -5.04
C TYR A 406 9.46 12.65 -6.14
N ASP A 407 10.18 11.78 -6.86
CA ASP A 407 11.00 12.17 -8.01
C ASP A 407 10.19 12.90 -9.09
N GLN A 408 9.00 12.39 -9.44
CA GLN A 408 8.12 13.04 -10.40
C GLN A 408 7.66 14.43 -9.91
N LEU A 409 7.34 14.59 -8.63
CA LEU A 409 6.97 15.89 -8.06
C LEU A 409 8.14 16.87 -8.05
N LEU A 410 9.37 16.40 -7.82
CA LEU A 410 10.56 17.25 -7.88
C LEU A 410 10.88 17.69 -9.31
N ARG A 411 10.80 16.79 -10.28
CA ARG A 411 11.15 17.07 -11.68
C ARG A 411 10.07 17.83 -12.43
N ASN A 412 8.81 17.48 -12.22
CA ASN A 412 7.70 17.91 -13.09
C ASN A 412 6.65 18.74 -12.36
N GLY A 413 6.73 18.84 -11.02
CA GLY A 413 5.70 19.48 -10.19
C GLY A 413 4.35 18.73 -10.14
N GLN A 414 4.23 17.59 -10.83
CA GLN A 414 3.00 16.81 -10.95
C GLN A 414 3.31 15.31 -11.05
N LEU A 415 2.29 14.48 -10.75
CA LEU A 415 2.39 13.02 -10.90
C LEU A 415 1.83 12.57 -12.26
N SER A 416 2.51 11.60 -12.86
CA SER A 416 2.03 10.83 -14.02
C SER A 416 1.54 9.47 -13.55
N LEU A 417 0.30 9.41 -13.12
CA LEU A 417 -0.39 8.21 -12.65
C LEU A 417 -1.26 7.69 -13.82
N LYS A 418 -0.73 6.76 -14.61
CA LYS A 418 -1.42 6.19 -15.77
C LYS A 418 -1.85 4.75 -15.51
#